data_94b4c171355fa18c3a944992e259809b
#
_entry.id   94b4c171355fa18c3a944992e259809b
#
_cell.length_a   1.000
_cell.length_b   1.000
_cell.length_c   1.000
_cell.angle_alpha   90.00
_cell.angle_beta   90.00
_cell.angle_gamma   90.00
#
_symmetry.space_group_name_H-M   'P 1'
#
loop_
_entity.id
_entity.type
_entity.pdbx_description
1 polymer ?
#
loop_
_entity_poly.entity_id
_entity_poly.type
_entity_poly.pdbx_seq_one_letter_code
_entity_poly.pdbx_strand_id
1 'polypeptide(L)'
;MYTFRAIIIAIFIFSPPSIYTSIFFGITFGLLWLSTVPPTNGIVAQIFGTKYLSTLFGIVFLCHQFGAFAGAFLGGYFYDVYGSYDYAWYIAIILSVFATLVHYPIDEKPLIRDNSINYSK
;
A
#
# COMPACT_ATOMS: atom_id res chain seq x y z
N MET A 1 -5.18 7.60 -2.19
CA MET A 1 -5.19 6.24 -2.76
C MET A 1 -5.77 5.20 -1.80
N TYR A 2 -5.30 5.08 -0.58
CA TYR A 2 -5.80 4.09 0.40
C TYR A 2 -7.29 4.26 0.71
N THR A 3 -7.79 5.49 0.82
CA THR A 3 -9.22 5.78 1.01
C THR A 3 -10.08 5.24 -0.14
N PHE A 4 -9.64 5.43 -1.39
CA PHE A 4 -10.35 4.88 -2.56
C PHE A 4 -10.35 3.35 -2.55
N ARG A 5 -9.26 2.73 -2.11
CA ARG A 5 -9.16 1.28 -1.97
C ARG A 5 -10.16 0.75 -0.95
N ALA A 6 -10.27 1.39 0.23
CA ALA A 6 -11.26 1.03 1.24
C ALA A 6 -12.71 1.14 0.71
N ILE A 7 -13.02 2.23 -0.02
CA ILE A 7 -14.34 2.44 -0.63
C ILE A 7 -14.65 1.35 -1.66
N ILE A 8 -13.72 1.00 -2.54
CA ILE A 8 -13.93 -0.01 -3.57
C ILE A 8 -14.13 -1.40 -2.95
N ILE A 9 -13.37 -1.75 -1.92
CA ILE A 9 -13.57 -3.00 -1.19
C ILE A 9 -14.94 -3.02 -0.54
N ALA A 10 -15.36 -1.94 0.11
CA ALA A 10 -16.68 -1.84 0.72
C ALA A 10 -17.79 -2.01 -0.33
N ILE A 11 -17.71 -1.32 -1.47
CA ILE A 11 -18.67 -1.46 -2.56
C ILE A 11 -18.72 -2.92 -3.05
N PHE A 12 -17.58 -3.57 -3.19
CA PHE A 12 -17.52 -4.96 -3.66
C PHE A 12 -18.22 -5.92 -2.69
N ILE A 13 -18.02 -5.77 -1.38
CA ILE A 13 -18.65 -6.61 -0.35
C ILE A 13 -20.19 -6.47 -0.37
N PHE A 14 -20.69 -5.24 -0.56
CA PHE A 14 -22.14 -4.97 -0.59
C PHE A 14 -22.78 -5.19 -1.96
N SER A 15 -21.99 -5.47 -3.00
CA SER A 15 -22.50 -5.73 -4.35
C SER A 15 -22.96 -7.19 -4.51
N PRO A 16 -24.01 -7.47 -5.28
CA PRO A 16 -24.44 -8.84 -5.56
C PRO A 16 -23.32 -9.58 -6.30
N PRO A 17 -23.08 -10.88 -5.98
CA PRO A 17 -22.05 -11.68 -6.61
C PRO A 17 -22.38 -11.86 -8.09
N SER A 18 -21.58 -11.25 -8.96
CA SER A 18 -21.71 -11.33 -10.41
C SER A 18 -20.32 -11.35 -11.05
N ILE A 19 -20.18 -12.01 -12.19
CA ILE A 19 -18.94 -12.00 -12.96
C ILE A 19 -18.53 -10.57 -13.38
N TYR A 20 -19.51 -9.72 -13.70
CA TYR A 20 -19.28 -8.33 -14.07
C TYR A 20 -18.75 -7.51 -12.88
N THR A 21 -19.31 -7.71 -11.69
CA THR A 21 -18.85 -7.06 -10.46
C THR A 21 -17.43 -7.47 -10.13
N SER A 22 -17.10 -8.75 -10.28
CA SER A 22 -15.75 -9.27 -10.03
C SER A 22 -14.72 -8.74 -11.02
N ILE A 23 -15.06 -8.66 -12.31
CA ILE A 23 -14.18 -8.10 -13.34
C ILE A 23 -13.95 -6.61 -13.09
N PHE A 24 -15.01 -5.85 -12.84
CA PHE A 24 -14.91 -4.42 -12.56
C PHE A 24 -14.05 -4.15 -11.32
N PHE A 25 -14.27 -4.90 -10.24
CA PHE A 25 -13.46 -4.85 -9.03
C PHE A 25 -11.99 -5.14 -9.33
N GLY A 26 -11.70 -6.23 -10.06
CA GLY A 26 -10.34 -6.63 -10.41
C GLY A 26 -9.58 -5.57 -11.20
N ILE A 27 -10.23 -4.97 -12.21
CA ILE A 27 -9.65 -3.90 -13.02
C ILE A 27 -9.37 -2.66 -12.16
N THR A 28 -10.36 -2.21 -11.41
CA THR A 28 -10.25 -0.97 -10.61
C THR A 28 -9.25 -1.13 -9.49
N PHE A 29 -9.27 -2.26 -8.80
CA PHE A 29 -8.35 -2.57 -7.72
C PHE A 29 -6.91 -2.74 -8.24
N GLY A 30 -6.74 -3.39 -9.39
CA GLY A 30 -5.44 -3.55 -10.05
C GLY A 30 -4.82 -2.22 -10.47
N LEU A 31 -5.61 -1.30 -11.03
CA LEU A 31 -5.15 0.05 -11.36
C LEU A 31 -4.71 0.83 -10.13
N LEU A 32 -5.46 0.75 -9.04
CA LEU A 32 -5.08 1.37 -7.76
C LEU A 32 -3.82 0.74 -7.15
N TRP A 33 -3.62 -0.55 -7.36
CA TRP A 33 -2.41 -1.25 -6.91
C TRP A 33 -1.18 -0.75 -7.64
N LEU A 34 -1.21 -0.74 -8.96
CA LEU A 34 -0.10 -0.28 -9.79
C LEU A 34 0.24 1.19 -9.56
N SER A 35 -0.74 2.02 -9.24
CA SER A 35 -0.54 3.46 -9.04
C SER A 35 0.11 3.82 -7.70
N THR A 36 0.36 2.88 -6.78
CA THR A 36 1.01 3.16 -5.48
C THR A 36 2.54 3.11 -5.54
N VAL A 37 3.11 2.32 -6.42
CA VAL A 37 4.57 2.11 -6.50
C VAL A 37 5.33 3.37 -6.97
N PRO A 38 4.95 4.04 -8.09
CA PRO A 38 5.63 5.23 -8.55
C PRO A 38 5.63 6.39 -7.55
N PRO A 39 4.51 6.77 -6.91
CA PRO A 39 4.50 7.81 -5.89
C PRO A 39 5.38 7.50 -4.68
N THR A 40 5.38 6.25 -4.20
CA THR A 40 6.22 5.84 -3.08
C THR A 40 7.70 6.03 -3.39
N ASN A 41 8.13 5.62 -4.59
CA ASN A 41 9.50 5.82 -5.05
C ASN A 41 9.83 7.32 -5.20
N GLY A 42 8.89 8.10 -5.72
CA GLY A 42 9.01 9.55 -5.85
C GLY A 42 9.19 10.25 -4.50
N ILE A 43 8.39 9.92 -3.49
CA ILE A 43 8.47 10.47 -2.13
C ILE A 43 9.83 10.13 -1.49
N VAL A 44 10.28 8.89 -1.60
CA VAL A 44 11.60 8.47 -1.08
C VAL A 44 12.71 9.25 -1.76
N ALA A 45 12.65 9.44 -3.08
CA ALA A 45 13.63 10.23 -3.83
C ALA A 45 13.62 11.71 -3.42
N GLN A 46 12.44 12.27 -3.20
CA GLN A 46 12.26 13.68 -2.82
C GLN A 46 12.78 13.97 -1.40
N ILE A 47 12.46 13.12 -0.44
CA ILE A 47 12.86 13.31 0.97
C ILE A 47 14.35 13.00 1.18
N PHE A 48 14.81 11.86 0.68
CA PHE A 48 16.15 11.34 0.98
C PHE A 48 17.19 11.57 -0.12
N GLY A 49 16.76 12.06 -1.28
CA GLY A 49 17.60 12.22 -2.46
C GLY A 49 17.87 10.88 -3.17
N THR A 50 18.55 10.96 -4.32
CA THR A 50 18.76 9.80 -5.20
C THR A 50 19.92 8.90 -4.76
N LYS A 51 20.84 9.40 -3.92
CA LYS A 51 22.06 8.68 -3.54
C LYS A 51 21.81 7.32 -2.89
N TYR A 52 20.78 7.22 -2.05
CA TYR A 52 20.43 5.99 -1.32
C TYR A 52 19.06 5.44 -1.73
N LEU A 53 18.52 5.91 -2.85
CA LEU A 53 17.18 5.57 -3.30
C LEU A 53 16.95 4.05 -3.41
N SER A 54 17.87 3.34 -4.02
CA SER A 54 17.77 1.88 -4.22
C SER A 54 17.72 1.12 -2.89
N THR A 55 18.54 1.51 -1.93
CA THR A 55 18.57 0.85 -0.60
C THR A 55 17.29 1.12 0.17
N LEU A 56 16.88 2.38 0.23
CA LEU A 56 15.66 2.78 0.96
C LEU A 56 14.41 2.19 0.32
N PHE A 57 14.32 2.22 -1.00
CA PHE A 57 13.22 1.60 -1.71
C PHE A 57 13.21 0.07 -1.52
N GLY A 58 14.38 -0.56 -1.48
CA GLY A 58 14.52 -1.99 -1.16
C GLY A 58 13.93 -2.35 0.21
N ILE A 59 14.17 -1.53 1.23
CA ILE A 59 13.58 -1.72 2.58
C ILE A 59 12.05 -1.56 2.53
N VAL A 60 11.57 -0.50 1.87
CA VAL A 60 10.12 -0.28 1.69
C VAL A 60 9.47 -1.47 0.97
N PHE A 61 10.12 -1.95 -0.09
CA PHE A 61 9.62 -3.09 -0.85
C PHE A 61 9.65 -4.39 -0.04
N LEU A 62 10.65 -4.61 0.79
CA LEU A 62 10.73 -5.74 1.70
C LEU A 62 9.53 -5.72 2.69
N CYS A 63 9.25 -4.58 3.32
CA CYS A 63 8.07 -4.43 4.18
C CYS A 63 6.76 -4.73 3.43
N HIS A 64 6.67 -4.28 2.17
CA HIS A 64 5.54 -4.58 1.30
C HIS A 64 5.38 -6.09 1.07
N GLN A 65 6.47 -6.81 0.83
CA GLN A 65 6.45 -8.26 0.62
C GLN A 65 6.00 -9.03 1.87
N PHE A 66 6.42 -8.59 3.05
CA PHE A 66 5.88 -9.15 4.31
C PHE A 66 4.37 -8.94 4.44
N GLY A 67 3.88 -7.75 4.09
CA GLY A 67 2.45 -7.47 4.06
C GLY A 67 1.69 -8.34 3.06
N ALA A 68 2.23 -8.55 1.87
CA ALA A 68 1.66 -9.41 0.84
C ALA A 68 1.60 -10.87 1.28
N PHE A 69 2.67 -11.38 1.89
CA PHE A 69 2.71 -12.72 2.48
C PHE A 69 1.64 -12.89 3.57
N ALA A 70 1.60 -11.97 4.54
CA ALA A 70 0.62 -12.01 5.62
C ALA A 70 -0.82 -11.95 5.09
N GLY A 71 -1.09 -11.11 4.09
CA GLY A 71 -2.40 -11.00 3.46
C GLY A 71 -2.85 -12.28 2.77
N ALA A 72 -1.96 -12.91 1.99
CA ALA A 72 -2.24 -14.18 1.33
C ALA A 72 -2.45 -15.32 2.34
N PHE A 73 -1.60 -15.40 3.37
CA PHE A 73 -1.71 -16.41 4.41
C PHE A 73 -3.00 -16.26 5.22
N LEU A 74 -3.31 -15.06 5.70
CA LEU A 74 -4.53 -14.82 6.46
C LEU A 74 -5.79 -15.01 5.62
N GLY A 75 -5.77 -14.62 4.33
CA GLY A 75 -6.87 -14.87 3.41
C GLY A 75 -7.19 -16.35 3.26
N GLY A 76 -6.16 -17.18 3.04
CA GLY A 76 -6.31 -18.64 2.97
C GLY A 76 -6.79 -19.24 4.31
N TYR A 77 -6.18 -18.83 5.43
CA TYR A 77 -6.56 -19.30 6.75
C TYR A 77 -8.03 -19.00 7.10
N PHE A 78 -8.51 -17.79 6.83
CA PHE A 78 -9.91 -17.43 7.10
C PHE A 78 -10.87 -18.21 6.20
N TYR A 79 -10.49 -18.45 4.96
CA TYR A 79 -11.31 -19.29 4.08
C TYR A 79 -11.40 -20.73 4.56
N ASP A 80 -10.28 -21.31 4.99
CA ASP A 80 -10.23 -22.70 5.48
C ASP A 80 -11.03 -22.88 6.77
N VAL A 81 -11.04 -21.87 7.66
CA VAL A 81 -11.71 -21.97 8.97
C VAL A 81 -13.19 -21.59 8.89
N TYR A 82 -13.52 -20.54 8.11
CA TYR A 82 -14.86 -19.95 8.10
C TYR A 82 -15.63 -20.18 6.80
N GLY A 83 -14.98 -20.72 5.75
CA GLY A 83 -15.59 -20.91 4.44
C GLY A 83 -15.89 -19.63 3.67
N SER A 84 -15.37 -18.47 4.14
CA SER A 84 -15.61 -17.15 3.55
C SER A 84 -14.39 -16.25 3.65
N TYR A 85 -14.26 -15.32 2.69
CA TYR A 85 -13.25 -14.27 2.69
C TYR A 85 -13.70 -12.98 3.43
N ASP A 86 -14.89 -12.94 4.02
CA ASP A 86 -15.46 -11.73 4.61
C ASP A 86 -14.54 -11.13 5.67
N TYR A 87 -13.97 -11.95 6.56
CA TYR A 87 -13.04 -11.50 7.58
C TYR A 87 -11.76 -10.90 6.98
N ALA A 88 -11.25 -11.49 5.89
CA ALA A 88 -10.09 -10.94 5.20
C ALA A 88 -10.40 -9.56 4.60
N TRP A 89 -11.59 -9.38 4.03
CA TRP A 89 -12.05 -8.09 3.49
C TRP A 89 -12.24 -7.03 4.57
N TYR A 90 -12.83 -7.38 5.72
CA TYR A 90 -12.97 -6.44 6.84
C TYR A 90 -11.60 -5.99 7.38
N ILE A 91 -10.66 -6.90 7.52
CA ILE A 91 -9.29 -6.57 7.92
C ILE A 91 -8.63 -5.66 6.88
N ALA A 92 -8.81 -5.94 5.59
CA ALA A 92 -8.27 -5.12 4.52
C ALA A 92 -8.82 -3.67 4.55
N ILE A 93 -10.11 -3.49 4.86
CA ILE A 93 -10.72 -2.16 5.04
C ILE A 93 -10.09 -1.44 6.24
N ILE A 94 -10.00 -2.10 7.39
CA ILE A 94 -9.42 -1.53 8.62
C ILE A 94 -7.97 -1.10 8.35
N LEU A 95 -7.16 -1.96 7.74
CA LEU A 95 -5.78 -1.64 7.39
C LEU A 95 -5.67 -0.50 6.38
N SER A 96 -6.59 -0.40 5.41
CA SER A 96 -6.62 0.70 4.44
C SER A 96 -6.95 2.04 5.10
N VAL A 97 -7.88 2.06 6.06
CA VAL A 97 -8.19 3.25 6.86
C VAL A 97 -7.00 3.62 7.74
N PHE A 98 -6.41 2.66 8.43
CA PHE A 98 -5.21 2.86 9.25
C PHE A 98 -4.05 3.43 8.41
N ALA A 99 -3.79 2.86 7.23
CA ALA A 99 -2.78 3.37 6.31
C ALA A 99 -3.06 4.83 5.89
N THR A 100 -4.32 5.18 5.63
CA THR A 100 -4.71 6.56 5.32
C THR A 100 -4.37 7.52 6.48
N LEU A 101 -4.67 7.13 7.71
CA LEU A 101 -4.39 7.93 8.90
C LEU A 101 -2.90 8.11 9.15
N VAL A 102 -2.11 7.05 8.97
CA VAL A 102 -0.65 7.11 9.14
C VAL A 102 0.02 7.96 8.06
N HIS A 103 -0.52 7.98 6.84
CA HIS A 103 0.05 8.78 5.75
C HIS A 103 -0.33 10.26 5.82
N TYR A 104 -1.40 10.61 6.54
CA TYR A 104 -1.88 11.99 6.63
C TYR A 104 -0.84 12.99 7.19
N PRO A 105 -0.06 12.68 8.25
CA PRO A 105 0.92 13.60 8.81
C PRO A 105 2.29 13.57 8.12
N ILE A 106 2.47 12.86 7.01
CA ILE A 106 3.77 12.79 6.33
C ILE A 106 4.06 14.13 5.64
N ASP A 107 5.13 14.81 6.06
CA ASP A 107 5.65 16.01 5.41
C ASP A 107 6.61 15.59 4.28
N GLU A 108 6.27 15.93 3.05
CA GLU A 108 7.01 15.57 1.83
C GLU A 108 8.19 16.53 1.56
N LYS A 109 8.55 17.43 2.50
CA LYS A 109 9.64 18.36 2.30
C LYS A 109 10.99 17.65 2.23
N PRO A 110 11.85 18.03 1.28
CA PRO A 110 13.20 17.50 1.20
C PRO A 110 13.98 17.75 2.49
N LEU A 111 14.71 16.75 2.97
CA LEU A 111 15.63 16.93 4.09
C LEU A 111 16.76 17.85 3.63
N ILE A 112 16.88 19.04 4.24
CA ILE A 112 18.00 19.95 4.02
C ILE A 112 19.24 19.27 4.63
N ARG A 113 20.06 18.68 3.79
CA ARG A 113 21.39 18.21 4.20
C ARG A 113 22.34 19.39 4.14
N ASP A 114 22.82 19.79 5.29
CA ASP A 114 23.90 20.79 5.37
C ASP A 114 25.14 20.18 4.70
N ASN A 115 25.42 20.65 3.48
CA ASN A 115 26.62 20.26 2.70
C ASN A 115 27.90 20.92 3.24
N SER A 116 27.88 21.48 4.46
CA SER A 116 29.03 22.15 5.07
C SER A 116 30.11 21.19 5.61
N ILE A 117 29.93 19.87 5.47
CA ILE A 117 31.05 18.93 5.66
C ILE A 117 31.88 18.96 4.38
N ASN A 118 32.68 20.01 4.27
CA ASN A 118 33.80 20.09 3.34
C ASN A 118 34.68 18.84 3.50
N TYR A 119 34.67 17.99 2.50
CA TYR A 119 35.77 17.05 2.29
C TYR A 119 37.02 17.84 1.84
N SER A 120 37.57 18.61 2.76
CA SER A 120 38.95 19.07 2.62
C SER A 120 39.85 18.01 3.26
N LYS A 121 40.18 16.98 2.52
CA LYS A 121 41.45 16.25 2.60
C LYS A 121 41.61 15.39 1.36
#